data_2444ae5f19018d91308bd5a2b3696dc8
#
_entry.id   2444ae5f19018d91308bd5a2b3696dc8
#
_cell.length_a   1.000
_cell.length_b   1.000
_cell.length_c   1.000
_cell.angle_alpha   90.00
_cell.angle_beta   90.00
_cell.angle_gamma   90.00
#
_symmetry.space_group_name_H-M   'P 1'
#
loop_
_entity.id
_entity.type
_entity.pdbx_description
1 polymer ?
#
loop_
_entity_poly.entity_id
_entity_poly.type
_entity_poly.pdbx_seq_one_letter_code
_entity_poly.pdbx_strand_id
1 'polypeptide(L)'
;PALIEGDRRLNYADLASEIGACADLLRQAGAKRLALALDNGIDWVLWDLAALSAGLVCVPLPGFFSADQQQHVLDSAGVDCLVATDPSIYSHLGFTETAGGLLQRTPARIPDLPSGTLKITYTSGTTGQPKGVCLDADLQLRVAHSLWQASLSCQVEKHLCVLPLATLLENIAGIYAPLLAGASIEL
;
A
#
# COMPACT_ATOMS: atom_id res chain seq x y z
N PRO A 1 -18.35 0.56 11.71
CA PRO A 1 -17.07 -0.03 11.30
C PRO A 1 -16.19 1.03 10.60
N ALA A 2 -14.86 0.80 10.61
CA ALA A 2 -13.92 1.58 9.81
C ALA A 2 -13.82 0.99 8.39
N LEU A 3 -13.61 -0.34 8.31
CA LEU A 3 -13.51 -1.09 7.06
C LEU A 3 -14.56 -2.19 6.98
N ILE A 4 -15.08 -2.42 5.78
CA ILE A 4 -16.07 -3.47 5.45
C ILE A 4 -15.62 -4.14 4.15
N GLU A 5 -15.55 -5.49 4.16
CA GLU A 5 -15.29 -6.33 3.00
C GLU A 5 -16.18 -7.58 3.09
N GLY A 6 -17.28 -7.61 2.36
CA GLY A 6 -18.28 -8.66 2.50
C GLY A 6 -18.79 -8.77 3.94
N ASP A 7 -18.55 -9.93 4.56
CA ASP A 7 -18.93 -10.19 5.96
C ASP A 7 -17.85 -9.74 6.97
N ARG A 8 -16.61 -9.49 6.54
CA ARG A 8 -15.52 -9.00 7.39
C ARG A 8 -15.70 -7.52 7.70
N ARG A 9 -15.62 -7.18 8.98
CA ARG A 9 -15.79 -5.80 9.46
C ARG A 9 -14.77 -5.49 10.54
N LEU A 10 -14.05 -4.39 10.39
CA LEU A 10 -13.16 -3.87 11.43
C LEU A 10 -13.70 -2.55 11.94
N ASN A 11 -13.75 -2.36 13.24
CA ASN A 11 -13.91 -1.04 13.82
C ASN A 11 -12.54 -0.33 13.89
N TYR A 12 -12.51 0.94 14.31
CA TYR A 12 -11.25 1.71 14.36
C TYR A 12 -10.23 1.14 15.37
N ALA A 13 -10.69 0.54 16.46
CA ALA A 13 -9.79 -0.08 17.45
C ALA A 13 -9.18 -1.37 16.92
N ASP A 14 -9.99 -2.22 16.28
CA ASP A 14 -9.53 -3.44 15.63
C ASP A 14 -8.55 -3.12 14.51
N LEU A 15 -8.89 -2.11 13.67
CA LEU A 15 -8.02 -1.63 12.59
C LEU A 15 -6.65 -1.21 13.13
N ALA A 16 -6.61 -0.40 14.19
CA ALA A 16 -5.36 0.05 14.80
C ALA A 16 -4.53 -1.14 15.35
N SER A 17 -5.19 -2.11 15.97
CA SER A 17 -4.55 -3.31 16.50
C SER A 17 -3.96 -4.19 15.38
N GLU A 18 -4.71 -4.43 14.31
CA GLU A 18 -4.25 -5.25 13.19
C GLU A 18 -3.12 -4.55 12.41
N ILE A 19 -3.19 -3.22 12.22
CA ILE A 19 -2.07 -2.44 11.66
C ILE A 19 -0.81 -2.62 12.50
N GLY A 20 -0.94 -2.54 13.84
CA GLY A 20 0.18 -2.75 14.76
C GLY A 20 0.82 -4.12 14.59
N ALA A 21 0.01 -5.18 14.53
CA ALA A 21 0.48 -6.54 14.33
C ALA A 21 1.22 -6.72 12.99
N CYS A 22 0.68 -6.20 11.88
CA CYS A 22 1.34 -6.21 10.58
C CYS A 22 2.66 -5.42 10.60
N ALA A 23 2.69 -4.26 11.25
CA ALA A 23 3.90 -3.45 11.38
C ALA A 23 4.99 -4.17 12.17
N ASP A 24 4.64 -4.91 13.20
CA ASP A 24 5.58 -5.72 13.98
C ASP A 24 6.14 -6.89 13.17
N LEU A 25 5.33 -7.54 12.34
CA LEU A 25 5.81 -8.56 11.40
C LEU A 25 6.84 -7.97 10.42
N LEU A 26 6.57 -6.80 9.85
CA LEU A 26 7.50 -6.12 8.95
C LEU A 26 8.82 -5.75 9.64
N ARG A 27 8.76 -5.25 10.88
CA ARG A 27 9.96 -4.94 11.67
C ARG A 27 10.78 -6.19 12.01
N GLN A 28 10.11 -7.28 12.42
CA GLN A 28 10.76 -8.56 12.73
C GLN A 28 11.42 -9.17 11.50
N ALA A 29 10.78 -9.04 10.33
CA ALA A 29 11.33 -9.47 9.05
C ALA A 29 12.52 -8.61 8.59
N GLY A 30 12.77 -7.46 9.22
CA GLY A 30 13.82 -6.51 8.81
C GLY A 30 13.54 -5.84 7.47
N ALA A 31 12.28 -5.86 7.01
CA ALA A 31 11.86 -5.26 5.74
C ALA A 31 12.22 -3.77 5.66
N LYS A 32 12.54 -3.29 4.46
CA LYS A 32 12.81 -1.87 4.19
C LYS A 32 11.85 -1.32 3.14
N ARG A 33 11.50 -2.11 2.14
CA ARG A 33 10.67 -1.71 1.01
C ARG A 33 9.65 -2.80 0.72
N LEU A 34 8.41 -2.54 1.11
CA LEU A 34 7.30 -3.47 0.97
C LEU A 34 6.56 -3.22 -0.34
N ALA A 35 6.46 -4.23 -1.21
CA ALA A 35 5.50 -4.18 -2.31
C ALA A 35 4.16 -4.81 -1.91
N LEU A 36 3.06 -4.26 -2.43
CA LEU A 36 1.70 -4.77 -2.25
C LEU A 36 1.13 -5.23 -3.58
N ALA A 37 1.07 -6.55 -3.77
CA ALA A 37 0.47 -7.23 -4.92
C ALA A 37 -0.84 -7.91 -4.51
N LEU A 38 -1.71 -7.15 -3.86
CA LEU A 38 -3.00 -7.58 -3.33
C LEU A 38 -4.14 -6.94 -4.14
N ASP A 39 -5.27 -7.65 -4.20
CA ASP A 39 -6.53 -7.07 -4.65
C ASP A 39 -7.06 -6.05 -3.63
N ASN A 40 -8.05 -5.24 -4.04
CA ASN A 40 -8.74 -4.36 -3.10
C ASN A 40 -9.35 -5.19 -1.97
N GLY A 41 -9.08 -4.79 -0.73
CA GLY A 41 -9.58 -5.48 0.44
C GLY A 41 -8.99 -4.92 1.73
N ILE A 42 -9.48 -5.42 2.85
CA ILE A 42 -9.00 -5.04 4.19
C ILE A 42 -7.51 -5.31 4.33
N ASP A 43 -7.01 -6.44 3.82
CA ASP A 43 -5.61 -6.80 3.93
C ASP A 43 -4.70 -5.82 3.19
N TRP A 44 -5.12 -5.33 2.01
CA TRP A 44 -4.38 -4.28 1.30
C TRP A 44 -4.21 -3.03 2.16
N VAL A 45 -5.30 -2.57 2.79
CA VAL A 45 -5.30 -1.37 3.65
C VAL A 45 -4.44 -1.58 4.89
N LEU A 46 -4.51 -2.77 5.51
CA LEU A 46 -3.71 -3.11 6.68
C LEU A 46 -2.21 -3.03 6.39
N TRP A 47 -1.76 -3.65 5.31
CA TRP A 47 -0.34 -3.65 4.96
C TRP A 47 0.18 -2.28 4.50
N ASP A 48 -0.64 -1.48 3.80
CA ASP A 48 -0.27 -0.10 3.42
C ASP A 48 -0.07 0.79 4.65
N LEU A 49 -1.03 0.77 5.58
CA LEU A 49 -0.95 1.54 6.82
C LEU A 49 0.11 1.00 7.78
N ALA A 50 0.35 -0.32 7.78
CA ALA A 50 1.43 -0.94 8.56
C ALA A 50 2.81 -0.51 8.06
N ALA A 51 3.03 -0.44 6.74
CA ALA A 51 4.27 0.06 6.17
C ALA A 51 4.51 1.52 6.57
N LEU A 52 3.48 2.37 6.48
CA LEU A 52 3.56 3.77 6.92
C LEU A 52 3.88 3.88 8.42
N SER A 53 3.19 3.10 9.27
CA SER A 53 3.41 3.05 10.72
C SER A 53 4.80 2.54 11.10
N ALA A 54 5.36 1.61 10.33
CA ALA A 54 6.69 1.05 10.55
C ALA A 54 7.82 1.93 9.96
N GLY A 55 7.47 3.01 9.24
CA GLY A 55 8.45 3.87 8.57
C GLY A 55 9.12 3.22 7.36
N LEU A 56 8.45 2.29 6.70
CA LEU A 56 8.93 1.58 5.52
C LEU A 56 8.42 2.22 4.23
N VAL A 57 9.17 2.03 3.15
CA VAL A 57 8.71 2.44 1.82
C VAL A 57 7.68 1.44 1.31
N CYS A 58 6.43 1.87 1.12
CA CYS A 58 5.38 1.09 0.48
C CYS A 58 5.42 1.29 -1.04
N VAL A 59 5.33 0.19 -1.81
CA VAL A 59 5.31 0.16 -3.27
C VAL A 59 4.05 -0.57 -3.73
N PRO A 60 2.92 0.11 -3.90
CA PRO A 60 1.73 -0.48 -4.49
C PRO A 60 2.03 -1.04 -5.88
N LEU A 61 1.64 -2.29 -6.13
CA LEU A 61 1.87 -2.98 -7.40
C LEU A 61 0.53 -3.19 -8.11
N PRO A 62 0.18 -2.36 -9.13
CA PRO A 62 -1.11 -2.49 -9.79
C PRO A 62 -1.27 -3.83 -10.51
N GLY A 63 -2.38 -4.54 -10.28
CA GLY A 63 -2.66 -5.82 -10.90
C GLY A 63 -2.84 -5.76 -12.42
N PHE A 64 -3.05 -4.57 -12.99
CA PHE A 64 -3.13 -4.36 -14.45
C PHE A 64 -1.75 -4.17 -15.11
N PHE A 65 -0.65 -4.15 -14.35
CA PHE A 65 0.69 -4.16 -14.92
C PHE A 65 1.03 -5.55 -15.46
N SER A 66 1.70 -5.61 -16.62
CA SER A 66 2.24 -6.86 -17.15
C SER A 66 3.33 -7.43 -16.23
N ALA A 67 3.66 -8.72 -16.38
CA ALA A 67 4.72 -9.35 -15.59
C ALA A 67 6.06 -8.60 -15.70
N ASP A 68 6.43 -8.14 -16.91
CA ASP A 68 7.65 -7.36 -17.15
C ASP A 68 7.61 -6.00 -16.43
N GLN A 69 6.44 -5.35 -16.42
CA GLN A 69 6.24 -4.09 -15.70
C GLN A 69 6.32 -4.29 -14.19
N GLN A 70 5.70 -5.35 -13.68
CA GLN A 70 5.78 -5.70 -12.25
C GLN A 70 7.22 -6.00 -11.84
N GLN A 71 7.94 -6.81 -12.61
CA GLN A 71 9.37 -7.07 -12.37
C GLN A 71 10.18 -5.77 -12.37
N HIS A 72 9.96 -4.90 -13.37
CA HIS A 72 10.63 -3.60 -13.45
C HIS A 72 10.37 -2.74 -12.20
N VAL A 73 9.12 -2.69 -11.71
CA VAL A 73 8.76 -1.97 -10.48
C VAL A 73 9.53 -2.53 -9.29
N LEU A 74 9.48 -3.85 -9.08
CA LEU A 74 10.14 -4.52 -7.97
C LEU A 74 11.65 -4.30 -7.96
N ASP A 75 12.28 -4.36 -9.13
CA ASP A 75 13.73 -4.20 -9.27
C ASP A 75 14.15 -2.72 -9.17
N SER A 76 13.46 -1.82 -9.86
CA SER A 76 13.79 -0.39 -9.86
C SER A 76 13.53 0.29 -8.52
N ALA A 77 12.54 -0.20 -7.75
CA ALA A 77 12.32 0.25 -6.38
C ALA A 77 13.24 -0.43 -5.36
N GLY A 78 13.95 -1.51 -5.72
CA GLY A 78 14.77 -2.29 -4.80
C GLY A 78 13.94 -2.95 -3.70
N VAL A 79 12.79 -3.53 -4.06
CA VAL A 79 11.87 -4.19 -3.13
C VAL A 79 12.52 -5.42 -2.52
N ASP A 80 12.51 -5.51 -1.20
CA ASP A 80 13.03 -6.63 -0.41
C ASP A 80 11.95 -7.47 0.26
N CYS A 81 10.73 -6.92 0.37
CA CYS A 81 9.59 -7.60 0.97
C CYS A 81 8.35 -7.44 0.10
N LEU A 82 7.51 -8.46 0.02
CA LEU A 82 6.30 -8.47 -0.80
C LEU A 82 5.17 -9.20 -0.06
N VAL A 83 3.95 -8.67 -0.15
CA VAL A 83 2.72 -9.38 0.18
C VAL A 83 1.89 -9.50 -1.10
N ALA A 84 1.42 -10.70 -1.40
CA ALA A 84 0.72 -11.00 -2.65
C ALA A 84 -0.47 -11.92 -2.43
N THR A 85 -1.53 -11.75 -3.22
CA THR A 85 -2.68 -12.66 -3.27
C THR A 85 -2.25 -14.06 -3.75
N ASP A 86 -1.35 -14.12 -4.76
CA ASP A 86 -0.74 -15.36 -5.23
C ASP A 86 0.80 -15.27 -5.15
N PRO A 87 1.40 -15.80 -4.05
CA PRO A 87 2.84 -15.81 -3.85
C PRO A 87 3.63 -16.55 -4.93
N SER A 88 3.02 -17.57 -5.57
CA SER A 88 3.70 -18.43 -6.53
C SER A 88 4.20 -17.68 -7.77
N ILE A 89 3.51 -16.61 -8.15
CA ILE A 89 3.84 -15.74 -9.30
C ILE A 89 5.23 -15.10 -9.13
N TYR A 90 5.69 -14.86 -7.90
CA TYR A 90 6.90 -14.10 -7.62
C TYR A 90 8.12 -14.98 -7.26
N SER A 91 7.95 -16.31 -7.20
CA SER A 91 9.04 -17.24 -6.84
C SER A 91 10.23 -17.15 -7.80
N HIS A 92 9.97 -16.98 -9.10
CA HIS A 92 11.00 -16.87 -10.15
C HIS A 92 11.82 -15.56 -10.07
N LEU A 93 11.33 -14.56 -9.30
CA LEU A 93 12.01 -13.29 -9.03
C LEU A 93 12.90 -13.32 -7.77
N GLY A 94 13.13 -14.51 -7.23
CA GLY A 94 13.98 -14.74 -6.06
C GLY A 94 13.29 -14.48 -4.72
N PHE A 95 11.97 -14.30 -4.70
CA PHE A 95 11.22 -14.21 -3.46
C PHE A 95 11.01 -15.60 -2.85
N THR A 96 11.21 -15.69 -1.54
CA THR A 96 10.95 -16.89 -0.72
C THR A 96 10.00 -16.53 0.41
N GLU A 97 9.07 -17.42 0.70
CA GLU A 97 8.11 -17.23 1.79
C GLU A 97 8.79 -17.33 3.14
N THR A 98 8.42 -16.41 4.04
CA THR A 98 8.90 -16.33 5.42
C THR A 98 7.71 -16.35 6.39
N ALA A 99 7.96 -16.18 7.68
CA ALA A 99 6.90 -16.18 8.68
C ALA A 99 5.86 -15.07 8.41
N GLY A 100 4.59 -15.35 8.67
CA GLY A 100 3.49 -14.40 8.55
C GLY A 100 3.01 -14.13 7.12
N GLY A 101 3.36 -15.00 6.14
CA GLY A 101 2.93 -14.85 4.75
C GLY A 101 3.68 -13.78 3.97
N LEU A 102 4.80 -13.29 4.52
CA LEU A 102 5.68 -12.36 3.83
C LEU A 102 6.59 -13.09 2.85
N LEU A 103 6.81 -12.49 1.69
CA LEU A 103 7.78 -12.94 0.71
C LEU A 103 9.01 -12.02 0.79
N GLN A 104 10.21 -12.58 0.92
CA GLN A 104 11.44 -11.81 1.02
C GLN A 104 12.45 -12.20 -0.04
N ARG A 105 13.24 -11.23 -0.48
CA ARG A 105 14.42 -11.42 -1.34
C ARG A 105 15.52 -10.44 -1.00
N THR A 106 16.72 -10.72 -1.47
CA THR A 106 17.80 -9.72 -1.52
C THR A 106 17.77 -9.04 -2.89
N PRO A 107 17.41 -7.75 -2.98
CA PRO A 107 17.37 -7.05 -4.26
C PRO A 107 18.80 -6.88 -4.81
N ALA A 108 18.97 -7.03 -6.13
CA ALA A 108 20.26 -6.85 -6.79
C ALA A 108 20.81 -5.41 -6.68
N ARG A 109 19.91 -4.45 -6.53
CA ARG A 109 20.23 -3.03 -6.36
C ARG A 109 19.24 -2.38 -5.41
N ILE A 110 19.74 -1.50 -4.56
CA ILE A 110 18.93 -0.63 -3.69
C ILE A 110 19.17 0.81 -4.16
N PRO A 111 18.22 1.43 -4.88
CA PRO A 111 18.40 2.81 -5.33
C PRO A 111 18.32 3.79 -4.16
N ASP A 112 19.06 4.89 -4.26
CA ASP A 112 18.90 6.02 -3.36
C ASP A 112 17.53 6.68 -3.63
N LEU A 113 16.83 7.02 -2.55
CA LEU A 113 15.53 7.68 -2.60
C LEU A 113 15.64 9.07 -1.96
N PRO A 114 14.80 10.03 -2.38
CA PRO A 114 14.67 11.29 -1.67
C PRO A 114 14.39 11.04 -0.18
N SER A 115 14.98 11.89 0.69
CA SER A 115 14.77 11.78 2.13
C SER A 115 13.29 11.85 2.49
N GLY A 116 12.85 11.01 3.44
CA GLY A 116 11.48 10.95 3.89
C GLY A 116 10.53 10.18 2.98
N THR A 117 11.01 9.57 1.87
CA THR A 117 10.16 8.74 1.01
C THR A 117 9.57 7.57 1.80
N LEU A 118 8.24 7.49 1.87
CA LEU A 118 7.50 6.37 2.48
C LEU A 118 6.55 5.66 1.50
N LYS A 119 6.39 6.19 0.28
CA LYS A 119 5.65 5.51 -0.78
C LYS A 119 6.28 5.78 -2.14
N ILE A 120 6.31 4.76 -3.00
CA ILE A 120 6.63 4.93 -4.43
C ILE A 120 5.42 4.45 -5.22
N THR A 121 4.71 5.37 -5.86
CA THR A 121 3.63 5.01 -6.78
C THR A 121 4.14 5.02 -8.22
N TYR A 122 3.76 4.01 -9.00
CA TYR A 122 4.21 3.87 -10.39
C TYR A 122 3.11 4.27 -11.36
N THR A 123 3.49 5.04 -12.37
CA THR A 123 2.61 5.46 -13.47
C THR A 123 3.07 4.81 -14.76
N SER A 124 2.13 4.51 -15.66
CA SER A 124 2.40 3.97 -16.99
C SER A 124 3.09 5.02 -17.86
N GLY A 125 4.38 5.26 -17.71
CA GLY A 125 5.11 6.27 -18.49
C GLY A 125 4.88 6.14 -20.01
N THR A 126 4.96 7.24 -20.73
CA THR A 126 4.80 7.31 -22.20
C THR A 126 5.81 6.45 -22.98
N THR A 127 6.83 5.94 -22.33
CA THR A 127 7.91 5.09 -22.89
C THR A 127 7.68 3.59 -22.69
N GLY A 128 6.50 3.17 -22.18
CA GLY A 128 6.16 1.76 -21.95
C GLY A 128 6.67 1.18 -20.62
N GLN A 129 7.69 1.77 -20.00
CA GLN A 129 8.16 1.37 -18.67
C GLN A 129 7.55 2.26 -17.59
N PRO A 130 6.99 1.68 -16.50
CA PRO A 130 6.48 2.46 -15.38
C PRO A 130 7.54 3.34 -14.73
N LYS A 131 7.15 4.55 -14.33
CA LYS A 131 8.01 5.51 -13.62
C LYS A 131 7.53 5.69 -12.19
N GLY A 132 8.43 5.51 -11.22
CA GLY A 132 8.15 5.69 -9.80
C GLY A 132 8.15 7.17 -9.39
N VAL A 133 7.12 7.56 -8.65
CA VAL A 133 7.00 8.87 -7.99
C VAL A 133 7.15 8.65 -6.49
N CYS A 134 8.16 9.28 -5.89
CA CYS A 134 8.44 9.20 -4.46
C CYS A 134 7.57 10.19 -3.68
N LEU A 135 6.92 9.72 -2.64
CA LEU A 135 6.03 10.49 -1.79
C LEU A 135 6.45 10.34 -0.31
N ASP A 136 6.55 11.44 0.40
CA ASP A 136 6.70 11.43 1.85
C ASP A 136 5.33 11.34 2.57
N ALA A 137 5.35 11.07 3.87
CA ALA A 137 4.13 10.97 4.67
C ALA A 137 3.38 12.31 4.76
N ASP A 138 4.12 13.40 4.93
CA ASP A 138 3.54 14.73 5.09
C ASP A 138 2.72 15.15 3.87
N LEU A 139 3.25 14.89 2.66
CA LEU A 139 2.53 15.18 1.42
C LEU A 139 1.25 14.37 1.32
N GLN A 140 1.33 13.06 1.58
CA GLN A 140 0.17 12.16 1.53
C GLN A 140 -0.92 12.60 2.52
N LEU A 141 -0.54 12.88 3.77
CA LEU A 141 -1.49 13.29 4.81
C LEU A 141 -2.06 14.70 4.56
N ARG A 142 -1.28 15.64 4.05
CA ARG A 142 -1.78 16.97 3.68
C ARG A 142 -2.81 16.89 2.56
N VAL A 143 -2.57 16.06 1.54
CA VAL A 143 -3.56 15.85 0.46
C VAL A 143 -4.82 15.20 1.01
N ALA A 144 -4.70 14.15 1.82
CA ALA A 144 -5.84 13.48 2.46
C ALA A 144 -6.65 14.45 3.33
N HIS A 145 -5.98 15.28 4.13
CA HIS A 145 -6.62 16.30 4.97
C HIS A 145 -7.33 17.37 4.14
N SER A 146 -6.74 17.81 3.03
CA SER A 146 -7.36 18.78 2.12
C SER A 146 -8.62 18.21 1.47
N LEU A 147 -8.60 16.93 1.06
CA LEU A 147 -9.76 16.23 0.51
C LEU A 147 -10.85 16.05 1.57
N TRP A 148 -10.50 15.67 2.79
CA TRP A 148 -11.44 15.61 3.90
C TRP A 148 -12.09 16.97 4.15
N GLN A 149 -11.32 18.05 4.26
CA GLN A 149 -11.86 19.40 4.45
C GLN A 149 -12.80 19.81 3.31
N ALA A 150 -12.46 19.50 2.06
CA ALA A 150 -13.32 19.81 0.92
C ALA A 150 -14.64 19.02 0.95
N SER A 151 -14.67 17.85 1.59
CA SER A 151 -15.86 17.00 1.72
C SER A 151 -16.71 17.26 2.96
N LEU A 152 -16.29 18.15 3.88
CA LEU A 152 -17.01 18.41 5.14
C LEU A 152 -18.47 18.82 4.93
N SER A 153 -18.76 19.62 3.90
CA SER A 153 -20.13 20.04 3.58
C SER A 153 -21.03 18.89 3.11
N CYS A 154 -20.45 17.80 2.63
CA CYS A 154 -21.16 16.62 2.15
C CYS A 154 -21.52 15.63 3.28
N GLN A 155 -20.97 15.81 4.48
CA GLN A 155 -21.19 14.93 5.65
C GLN A 155 -21.02 13.44 5.30
N VAL A 156 -19.93 13.11 4.61
CA VAL A 156 -19.66 11.73 4.14
C VAL A 156 -19.47 10.81 5.34
N GLU A 157 -20.40 9.89 5.54
CA GLU A 157 -20.33 8.87 6.60
C GLU A 157 -19.79 7.52 6.07
N LYS A 158 -19.91 7.29 4.76
CA LYS A 158 -19.50 6.05 4.09
C LYS A 158 -18.89 6.32 2.74
N HIS A 159 -17.78 5.67 2.45
CA HIS A 159 -17.11 5.66 1.14
C HIS A 159 -17.19 4.26 0.53
N LEU A 160 -17.47 4.18 -0.76
CA LEU A 160 -17.38 2.95 -1.54
C LEU A 160 -16.11 3.01 -2.40
N CYS A 161 -15.19 2.08 -2.17
CA CYS A 161 -13.95 1.96 -2.92
C CYS A 161 -14.23 1.25 -4.25
N VAL A 162 -14.07 1.95 -5.37
CA VAL A 162 -14.39 1.42 -6.72
C VAL A 162 -13.18 1.36 -7.66
N LEU A 163 -12.11 2.11 -7.37
CA LEU A 163 -10.89 2.08 -8.16
C LEU A 163 -9.84 1.18 -7.49
N PRO A 164 -8.82 0.72 -8.24
CA PRO A 164 -7.73 -0.05 -7.63
C PRO A 164 -6.99 0.76 -6.56
N LEU A 165 -6.87 0.20 -5.35
CA LEU A 165 -6.12 0.81 -4.22
C LEU A 165 -4.64 1.03 -4.54
N ALA A 166 -4.10 0.26 -5.47
CA ALA A 166 -2.73 0.46 -5.97
C ALA A 166 -2.55 1.76 -6.76
N THR A 167 -3.64 2.47 -7.11
CA THR A 167 -3.57 3.81 -7.71
C THR A 167 -3.59 4.88 -6.62
N LEU A 168 -2.77 5.92 -6.80
CA LEU A 168 -2.62 6.97 -5.80
C LEU A 168 -3.95 7.69 -5.47
N LEU A 169 -4.81 7.86 -6.48
CA LEU A 169 -6.09 8.53 -6.29
C LEU A 169 -6.96 7.79 -5.27
N GLU A 170 -7.20 6.49 -5.47
CA GLU A 170 -8.04 5.71 -4.57
C GLU A 170 -7.37 5.50 -3.21
N ASN A 171 -6.06 5.30 -3.19
CA ASN A 171 -5.34 5.15 -1.93
C ASN A 171 -5.51 6.37 -1.01
N ILE A 172 -5.35 7.59 -1.54
CA ILE A 172 -5.45 8.80 -0.71
C ILE A 172 -6.90 9.24 -0.54
N ALA A 173 -7.68 9.31 -1.61
CA ALA A 173 -9.04 9.82 -1.57
C ALA A 173 -10.04 8.78 -1.03
N GLY A 174 -9.81 7.49 -1.30
CA GLY A 174 -10.70 6.39 -0.90
C GLY A 174 -10.34 5.76 0.45
N ILE A 175 -9.10 5.89 0.93
CA ILE A 175 -8.68 5.31 2.21
C ILE A 175 -8.29 6.41 3.21
N TYR A 176 -7.25 7.20 2.93
CA TYR A 176 -6.71 8.11 3.94
C TYR A 176 -7.69 9.23 4.31
N ALA A 177 -8.32 9.88 3.34
CA ALA A 177 -9.27 10.95 3.61
C ALA A 177 -10.53 10.47 4.35
N PRO A 178 -11.21 9.36 3.98
CA PRO A 178 -12.33 8.82 4.75
C PRO A 178 -11.94 8.36 6.17
N LEU A 179 -10.77 7.74 6.36
CA LEU A 179 -10.30 7.37 7.71
C LEU A 179 -10.08 8.61 8.59
N LEU A 180 -9.51 9.69 8.05
CA LEU A 180 -9.39 10.98 8.76
C LEU A 180 -10.74 11.60 9.09
N ALA A 181 -11.75 11.38 8.25
CA ALA A 181 -13.14 11.83 8.49
C ALA A 181 -13.87 10.99 9.55
N GLY A 182 -13.34 9.85 9.96
CA GLY A 182 -14.07 8.90 10.82
C GLY A 182 -15.14 8.11 10.08
N ALA A 183 -15.13 8.11 8.74
CA ALA A 183 -16.12 7.43 7.90
C ALA A 183 -15.86 5.91 7.82
N SER A 184 -16.88 5.16 7.41
CA SER A 184 -16.75 3.74 7.03
C SER A 184 -16.33 3.62 5.58
N ILE A 185 -15.47 2.65 5.28
CA ILE A 185 -15.04 2.33 3.91
C ILE A 185 -15.53 0.94 3.55
N GLU A 186 -16.23 0.82 2.45
CA GLU A 186 -16.61 -0.46 1.84
C GLU A 186 -15.67 -0.78 0.68
N LEU A 187 -15.02 -1.95 0.76
CA LEU A 187 -13.96 -2.42 -0.13
C LEU A 187 -14.49 -3.54 -1.04
#